data_02177cc49aa334a6e7295015e3c96352
#
_entry.id   02177cc49aa334a6e7295015e3c96352
#
_cell.length_a   1.000
_cell.length_b   1.000
_cell.length_c   1.000
_cell.angle_alpha   90.00
_cell.angle_beta   90.00
_cell.angle_gamma   90.00
#
_symmetry.space_group_name_H-M   'P 1'
#
loop_
_entity.id
_entity.type
_entity.pdbx_description
1 polymer ?
#
loop_
_entity_poly.entity_id
_entity_poly.type
_entity_poly.pdbx_seq_one_letter_code
_entity_poly.pdbx_strand_id
1 'polypeptide(L)'
;DNTTDETIHLQVYLDTESGGFTVSDHAIEPSAFDRTYTVTLQANEGTKDDPDWVNVLPLTRQFTVQKKVSASTVNVVPETDSANYTISLAEAARPTLQAEVLGAGGEQASYTTGKWSSSDTLIATINEDTGVVATTGTKVGTVTFTFTADNGTEDTADDVKGKSKPYTVTAGDSLALVIPGGASIVTRVNQPATVLWSSNAALMAPGKEFNYQIDLYEGNYANEAALSGLKPVATYTAGKDKNSVRIEENVLSELSNGNT
;
A
#
# COMPACT_ATOMS: atom_id res chain seq x y z
N ASP A 1 23.91 30.20 23.35
CA ASP A 1 23.42 31.51 23.79
C ASP A 1 23.24 32.41 22.58
N ASN A 2 22.14 32.23 21.86
CA ASN A 2 21.82 33.05 20.70
C ASN A 2 20.51 33.76 20.99
N THR A 3 20.61 34.79 21.86
CA THR A 3 19.52 35.72 22.15
C THR A 3 19.47 36.81 21.08
N THR A 4 19.09 36.45 19.87
CA THR A 4 18.47 37.39 18.96
C THR A 4 16.98 37.25 19.18
N ASP A 5 16.39 38.31 19.71
CA ASP A 5 14.95 38.47 19.93
C ASP A 5 14.22 38.62 18.58
N GLU A 6 14.30 37.56 17.77
CA GLU A 6 13.51 37.44 16.54
C GLU A 6 12.14 36.93 16.96
N THR A 7 11.16 37.80 16.96
CA THR A 7 9.77 37.43 17.17
C THR A 7 9.31 36.59 16.00
N ILE A 8 9.29 35.26 16.20
CA ILE A 8 8.79 34.31 15.22
C ILE A 8 7.27 34.27 15.35
N HIS A 9 6.58 34.73 14.34
CA HIS A 9 5.12 34.68 14.28
C HIS A 9 4.65 33.33 13.77
N LEU A 10 4.22 32.44 14.67
CA LEU A 10 3.46 31.27 14.34
C LEU A 10 1.98 31.58 14.57
N GLN A 11 1.14 31.36 13.55
CA GLN A 11 -0.30 31.38 13.75
C GLN A 11 -0.74 30.03 14.32
N VAL A 12 -1.19 30.02 15.56
CA VAL A 12 -1.71 28.84 16.24
C VAL A 12 -3.21 29.01 16.38
N TYR A 13 -3.96 28.05 15.83
CA TYR A 13 -5.42 27.99 15.99
C TYR A 13 -5.76 26.95 17.03
N LEU A 14 -6.48 27.37 18.07
CA LEU A 14 -6.99 26.46 19.08
C LEU A 14 -8.31 25.87 18.58
N ASP A 15 -8.36 24.55 18.50
CA ASP A 15 -9.61 23.83 18.33
C ASP A 15 -10.26 23.65 19.70
N THR A 16 -11.31 24.40 19.94
CA THR A 16 -12.01 24.40 21.24
C THR A 16 -12.90 23.17 21.44
N GLU A 17 -13.19 22.41 20.38
CA GLU A 17 -14.01 21.18 20.50
C GLU A 17 -13.16 19.96 20.85
N SER A 18 -12.00 19.82 20.22
CA SER A 18 -11.09 18.70 20.49
C SER A 18 -10.02 19.00 21.55
N GLY A 19 -9.85 20.24 21.94
CA GLY A 19 -8.75 20.68 22.80
C GLY A 19 -7.39 20.60 22.15
N GLY A 20 -7.36 20.47 20.80
CA GLY A 20 -6.16 20.47 19.99
C GLY A 20 -5.75 21.85 19.52
N PHE A 21 -4.63 21.93 18.83
CA PHE A 21 -4.24 23.13 18.10
C PHE A 21 -3.64 22.76 16.76
N THR A 22 -3.79 23.64 15.78
CA THR A 22 -3.11 23.56 14.47
C THR A 22 -2.20 24.75 14.29
N VAL A 23 -1.05 24.51 13.67
CA VAL A 23 -0.13 25.58 13.26
C VAL A 23 -0.38 25.85 11.80
N SER A 24 -0.71 27.09 11.44
CA SER A 24 -0.90 27.47 10.04
C SER A 24 0.43 27.46 9.30
N ASP A 25 0.44 26.96 8.08
CA ASP A 25 1.56 27.04 7.15
C ASP A 25 1.68 28.44 6.50
N HIS A 26 0.68 29.30 6.68
CA HIS A 26 0.71 30.67 6.22
C HIS A 26 1.70 31.50 7.05
N ALA A 27 2.73 31.99 6.38
CA ALA A 27 3.73 32.90 6.92
C ALA A 27 4.64 32.35 8.03
N ILE A 28 5.03 31.08 7.95
CA ILE A 28 6.15 30.59 8.76
C ILE A 28 7.44 31.14 8.14
N GLU A 29 8.13 31.99 8.90
CA GLU A 29 9.42 32.53 8.46
C GLU A 29 10.46 31.40 8.33
N PRO A 30 11.37 31.44 7.33
CA PRO A 30 12.39 30.41 7.12
C PRO A 30 13.24 30.12 8.36
N SER A 31 13.44 31.10 9.24
CA SER A 31 14.16 30.96 10.52
C SER A 31 13.44 30.11 11.55
N ALA A 32 12.13 29.83 11.35
CA ALA A 32 11.33 28.98 12.23
C ALA A 32 11.46 27.48 11.96
N PHE A 33 12.02 27.08 10.79
CA PHE A 33 12.19 25.67 10.43
C PHE A 33 13.27 25.00 11.30
N ASP A 34 13.07 23.70 11.55
CA ASP A 34 13.96 22.84 12.34
C ASP A 34 14.13 23.28 13.81
N ARG A 35 13.21 24.11 14.31
CA ARG A 35 13.14 24.50 15.71
C ARG A 35 12.04 23.74 16.43
N THR A 36 12.33 23.40 17.69
CA THR A 36 11.35 22.80 18.59
C THR A 36 10.70 23.88 19.45
N TYR A 37 9.40 23.90 19.44
CA TYR A 37 8.57 24.83 20.21
C TYR A 37 7.88 24.09 21.34
N THR A 38 7.74 24.76 22.47
CA THR A 38 6.99 24.24 23.61
C THR A 38 5.73 25.08 23.79
N VAL A 39 4.58 24.40 23.79
CA VAL A 39 3.29 25.02 24.09
C VAL A 39 2.95 24.76 25.56
N THR A 40 2.62 25.80 26.28
CA THR A 40 2.15 25.71 27.66
C THR A 40 0.73 26.28 27.73
N LEU A 41 -0.17 25.55 28.39
CA LEU A 41 -1.50 26.06 28.67
C LEU A 41 -1.46 26.85 29.96
N GLN A 42 -1.96 28.07 29.91
CA GLN A 42 -2.11 28.94 31.09
C GLN A 42 -3.57 29.33 31.29
N ALA A 43 -4.03 29.35 32.50
CA ALA A 43 -5.31 29.91 32.86
C ALA A 43 -5.09 31.32 33.45
N ASN A 44 -6.00 32.24 33.16
CA ASN A 44 -6.00 33.55 33.78
C ASN A 44 -6.85 33.49 35.05
N GLU A 45 -6.22 33.57 36.22
CA GLU A 45 -6.88 33.67 37.54
C GLU A 45 -7.18 35.10 37.94
N GLY A 46 -6.63 36.09 37.21
CA GLY A 46 -6.86 37.51 37.40
C GLY A 46 -8.07 38.03 36.60
N THR A 47 -8.10 39.37 36.46
CA THR A 47 -9.12 40.03 35.64
C THR A 47 -8.65 40.23 34.20
N LYS A 48 -9.54 40.72 33.33
CA LYS A 48 -9.16 41.07 31.96
C LYS A 48 -8.14 42.20 31.89
N ASP A 49 -8.21 43.12 32.80
CA ASP A 49 -7.36 44.32 32.82
C ASP A 49 -6.09 44.15 33.68
N ASP A 50 -6.08 43.11 34.55
CA ASP A 50 -4.94 42.71 35.37
C ASP A 50 -4.86 41.18 35.40
N PRO A 51 -4.30 40.59 34.32
CA PRO A 51 -4.27 39.14 34.17
C PRO A 51 -3.18 38.51 35.03
N ASP A 52 -3.55 37.45 35.77
CA ASP A 52 -2.64 36.56 36.48
C ASP A 52 -2.60 35.18 35.76
N TRP A 53 -1.56 34.94 34.97
CA TRP A 53 -1.43 33.75 34.17
C TRP A 53 -0.76 32.62 34.94
N VAL A 54 -1.51 31.60 35.27
CA VAL A 54 -1.04 30.42 36.01
C VAL A 54 -0.92 29.24 35.05
N ASN A 55 0.18 28.51 35.14
CA ASN A 55 0.37 27.29 34.36
C ASN A 55 -0.60 26.20 34.81
N VAL A 56 -1.40 25.70 33.89
CA VAL A 56 -2.28 24.56 34.14
C VAL A 56 -1.48 23.28 33.96
N LEU A 57 -1.17 22.59 35.06
CA LEU A 57 -0.40 21.34 35.03
C LEU A 57 -1.26 20.16 34.61
N PRO A 58 -0.71 19.21 33.80
CA PRO A 58 0.66 19.11 33.27
C PRO A 58 0.67 19.24 31.73
N LEU A 59 0.36 20.39 31.15
CA LEU A 59 0.18 20.53 29.73
C LEU A 59 1.28 21.36 29.08
N THR A 60 2.48 20.75 28.98
CA THR A 60 3.46 21.16 27.98
C THR A 60 3.46 20.15 26.84
N ARG A 61 3.39 20.62 25.59
CA ARG A 61 3.60 19.83 24.38
C ARG A 61 4.72 20.45 23.57
N GLN A 62 5.54 19.61 23.01
CA GLN A 62 6.59 20.04 22.09
C GLN A 62 6.22 19.63 20.66
N PHE A 63 6.50 20.49 19.71
CA PHE A 63 6.43 20.20 18.29
C PHE A 63 7.61 20.84 17.56
N THR A 64 8.01 20.24 16.46
CA THR A 64 9.08 20.78 15.60
C THR A 64 8.48 21.21 14.29
N VAL A 65 8.77 22.42 13.86
CA VAL A 65 8.37 22.92 12.55
C VAL A 65 9.44 22.49 11.55
N GLN A 66 9.05 21.67 10.59
CA GLN A 66 9.94 21.22 9.52
C GLN A 66 9.60 21.92 8.21
N LYS A 67 10.62 22.21 7.41
CA LYS A 67 10.41 22.71 6.06
C LYS A 67 9.74 21.61 5.23
N LYS A 68 8.64 21.97 4.54
CA LYS A 68 8.03 21.07 3.57
C LYS A 68 9.01 20.87 2.40
N VAL A 69 9.38 19.62 2.13
CA VAL A 69 10.10 19.20 0.94
C VAL A 69 9.07 18.71 -0.06
N SER A 70 8.78 19.51 -1.07
CA SER A 70 7.85 19.11 -2.14
C SER A 70 8.47 18.03 -3.02
N ALA A 71 7.65 17.09 -3.45
CA ALA A 71 8.08 16.08 -4.41
C ALA A 71 8.51 16.73 -5.74
N SER A 72 9.60 16.23 -6.30
CA SER A 72 10.17 16.66 -7.58
C SER A 72 10.48 15.48 -8.48
N THR A 73 10.83 14.34 -7.89
CA THR A 73 11.19 13.12 -8.61
C THR A 73 10.60 11.92 -7.91
N VAL A 74 10.11 10.97 -8.68
CA VAL A 74 9.69 9.65 -8.19
C VAL A 74 10.51 8.59 -8.90
N ASN A 75 11.29 7.83 -8.13
CA ASN A 75 12.00 6.66 -8.61
C ASN A 75 11.18 5.41 -8.31
N VAL A 76 10.91 4.62 -9.33
CA VAL A 76 10.21 3.34 -9.17
C VAL A 76 11.23 2.20 -9.26
N VAL A 77 11.33 1.45 -8.18
CA VAL A 77 12.27 0.34 -8.04
C VAL A 77 11.55 -0.95 -7.61
N PRO A 78 12.02 -2.14 -7.99
CA PRO A 78 11.52 -3.37 -7.41
C PRO A 78 11.95 -3.46 -5.94
N GLU A 79 11.11 -4.05 -5.08
CA GLU A 79 11.40 -4.24 -3.66
C GLU A 79 12.67 -5.08 -3.43
N THR A 80 12.90 -6.07 -4.29
CA THR A 80 14.14 -6.83 -4.34
C THR A 80 14.90 -6.44 -5.59
N ASP A 81 16.18 -6.15 -5.46
CA ASP A 81 17.06 -5.82 -6.60
C ASP A 81 17.16 -7.04 -7.53
N SER A 82 16.19 -7.14 -8.42
CA SER A 82 16.20 -8.14 -9.49
C SER A 82 16.52 -7.43 -10.80
N ALA A 83 17.65 -7.78 -11.38
CA ALA A 83 18.04 -7.32 -12.73
C ALA A 83 17.08 -7.86 -13.82
N ASN A 84 16.12 -8.69 -13.44
CA ASN A 84 15.21 -9.35 -14.35
C ASN A 84 13.83 -8.67 -14.33
N TYR A 85 13.54 -7.92 -15.38
CA TYR A 85 12.24 -7.30 -15.63
C TYR A 85 11.33 -8.20 -16.46
N THR A 86 11.40 -9.51 -16.21
CA THR A 86 10.55 -10.52 -16.86
C THR A 86 9.62 -11.17 -15.83
N ILE A 87 8.37 -11.30 -16.17
CA ILE A 87 7.34 -11.97 -15.37
C ILE A 87 6.86 -13.18 -16.19
N SER A 88 7.15 -14.39 -15.73
CA SER A 88 6.65 -15.61 -16.35
C SER A 88 5.27 -15.95 -15.79
N LEU A 89 4.31 -16.26 -16.67
CA LEU A 89 2.99 -16.76 -16.26
C LEU A 89 3.06 -18.19 -15.70
N ALA A 90 4.15 -18.90 -15.95
CA ALA A 90 4.41 -20.22 -15.39
C ALA A 90 4.98 -20.20 -13.97
N GLU A 91 5.30 -19.04 -13.44
CA GLU A 91 5.87 -18.87 -12.10
C GLU A 91 4.89 -18.16 -11.18
N ALA A 92 4.92 -18.49 -9.88
CA ALA A 92 4.09 -17.82 -8.87
C ALA A 92 4.65 -16.46 -8.43
N ALA A 93 5.98 -16.29 -8.56
CA ALA A 93 6.64 -15.06 -8.14
C ALA A 93 6.15 -13.83 -8.92
N ARG A 94 5.81 -12.79 -8.21
CA ARG A 94 5.42 -11.49 -8.76
C ARG A 94 6.22 -10.40 -8.07
N PRO A 95 6.66 -9.38 -8.82
CA PRO A 95 7.37 -8.26 -8.20
C PRO A 95 6.41 -7.43 -7.34
N THR A 96 6.95 -6.89 -6.26
CA THR A 96 6.40 -5.74 -5.55
C THR A 96 7.26 -4.54 -5.91
N LEU A 97 6.63 -3.44 -6.25
CA LEU A 97 7.32 -2.20 -6.59
C LEU A 97 7.23 -1.22 -5.42
N GLN A 98 8.30 -0.46 -5.25
CA GLN A 98 8.38 0.62 -4.29
C GLN A 98 8.62 1.94 -5.02
N ALA A 99 8.11 3.02 -4.46
CA ALA A 99 8.34 4.37 -4.95
C ALA A 99 9.18 5.15 -3.94
N GLU A 100 10.29 5.69 -4.40
CA GLU A 100 11.10 6.64 -3.66
C GLU A 100 10.74 8.03 -4.16
N VAL A 101 10.14 8.84 -3.29
CA VAL A 101 9.67 10.20 -3.63
C VAL A 101 10.66 11.20 -3.06
N LEU A 102 11.30 11.96 -3.94
CA LEU A 102 12.41 12.85 -3.61
C LEU A 102 12.08 14.31 -3.95
N GLY A 103 12.63 15.21 -3.17
CA GLY A 103 12.68 16.64 -3.45
C GLY A 103 13.71 17.01 -4.52
N ALA A 104 13.77 18.29 -4.87
CA ALA A 104 14.66 18.81 -5.91
C ALA A 104 16.16 18.67 -5.57
N GLY A 105 16.51 18.58 -4.29
CA GLY A 105 17.88 18.37 -3.80
C GLY A 105 18.26 16.90 -3.65
N GLY A 106 17.34 15.95 -3.94
CA GLY A 106 17.53 14.52 -3.75
C GLY A 106 17.23 14.03 -2.34
N GLU A 107 16.78 14.89 -1.45
CA GLU A 107 16.27 14.54 -0.12
C GLU A 107 14.90 13.88 -0.21
N GLN A 108 14.51 13.12 0.81
CA GLN A 108 13.19 12.52 0.85
C GLN A 108 12.10 13.62 0.92
N ALA A 109 11.06 13.50 0.10
CA ALA A 109 9.91 14.38 0.16
C ALA A 109 9.15 14.24 1.48
N SER A 110 8.51 15.33 1.93
CA SER A 110 7.70 15.33 3.17
C SER A 110 6.46 14.44 3.06
N TYR A 111 5.93 14.28 1.86
CA TYR A 111 4.81 13.40 1.55
C TYR A 111 5.24 12.39 0.50
N THR A 112 5.03 11.12 0.83
CA THR A 112 5.40 9.98 -0.03
C THR A 112 4.20 9.12 -0.39
N THR A 113 3.00 9.59 -0.06
CA THR A 113 1.74 8.95 -0.41
C THR A 113 1.44 9.10 -1.89
N GLY A 114 0.65 8.20 -2.43
CA GLY A 114 0.29 8.21 -3.83
C GLY A 114 -0.37 6.92 -4.28
N LYS A 115 -0.55 6.78 -5.59
CA LYS A 115 -1.26 5.65 -6.18
C LYS A 115 -0.48 5.03 -7.34
N TRP A 116 -0.59 3.70 -7.45
CA TRP A 116 -0.05 2.94 -8.53
C TRP A 116 -1.05 2.77 -9.68
N SER A 117 -0.53 2.71 -10.89
CA SER A 117 -1.30 2.36 -12.09
C SER A 117 -0.48 1.54 -13.08
N SER A 118 -1.16 0.78 -13.93
CA SER A 118 -0.56 -0.03 -14.99
C SER A 118 -0.84 0.59 -16.36
N SER A 119 0.14 0.52 -17.27
CA SER A 119 -0.02 0.97 -18.66
C SER A 119 -0.90 0.05 -19.51
N ASP A 120 -1.03 -1.23 -19.14
CA ASP A 120 -1.91 -2.20 -19.81
C ASP A 120 -2.43 -3.23 -18.79
N THR A 121 -3.64 -3.00 -18.29
CA THR A 121 -4.30 -3.86 -17.31
C THR A 121 -4.73 -5.22 -17.89
N LEU A 122 -4.70 -5.40 -19.19
CA LEU A 122 -4.94 -6.70 -19.83
C LEU A 122 -3.70 -7.61 -19.76
N ILE A 123 -2.50 -7.05 -19.62
CA ILE A 123 -1.25 -7.78 -19.43
C ILE A 123 -1.00 -8.03 -17.95
N ALA A 124 -0.93 -6.95 -17.18
CA ALA A 124 -0.72 -7.02 -15.74
C ALA A 124 -1.37 -5.83 -15.04
N THR A 125 -1.85 -6.07 -13.84
CA THR A 125 -2.35 -5.06 -12.92
C THR A 125 -1.34 -4.81 -11.80
N ILE A 126 -1.50 -3.73 -11.09
CA ILE A 126 -0.76 -3.43 -9.87
C ILE A 126 -1.76 -2.98 -8.81
N ASN A 127 -1.57 -3.43 -7.59
CA ASN A 127 -2.38 -2.95 -6.48
C ASN A 127 -2.06 -1.47 -6.23
N GLU A 128 -3.08 -0.63 -6.25
CA GLU A 128 -2.92 0.82 -6.23
C GLU A 128 -2.25 1.35 -4.96
N ASP A 129 -2.37 0.63 -3.83
CA ASP A 129 -1.82 1.04 -2.54
C ASP A 129 -0.48 0.34 -2.23
N THR A 130 -0.36 -0.94 -2.57
CA THR A 130 0.76 -1.76 -2.10
C THR A 130 1.87 -1.98 -3.12
N GLY A 131 1.63 -1.66 -4.40
CA GLY A 131 2.62 -1.88 -5.46
C GLY A 131 2.82 -3.35 -5.84
N VAL A 132 1.96 -4.26 -5.35
CA VAL A 132 2.01 -5.68 -5.71
C VAL A 132 1.47 -5.89 -7.12
N VAL A 133 2.30 -6.49 -7.98
CA VAL A 133 1.93 -6.78 -9.37
C VAL A 133 1.18 -8.11 -9.45
N ALA A 134 0.14 -8.14 -10.30
CA ALA A 134 -0.59 -9.36 -10.66
C ALA A 134 -0.73 -9.45 -12.17
N THR A 135 -0.73 -10.68 -12.72
CA THR A 135 -0.90 -10.91 -14.15
C THR A 135 -2.30 -11.47 -14.44
N THR A 136 -2.86 -11.13 -15.59
CA THR A 136 -4.20 -11.61 -15.99
C THR A 136 -4.19 -13.05 -16.50
N GLY A 137 -3.03 -13.53 -16.98
CA GLY A 137 -2.90 -14.86 -17.59
C GLY A 137 -3.43 -14.98 -19.02
N THR A 138 -4.01 -13.93 -19.57
CA THR A 138 -4.69 -13.96 -20.89
C THR A 138 -3.91 -13.25 -22.00
N LYS A 139 -2.98 -12.38 -21.63
CA LYS A 139 -2.18 -11.59 -22.57
C LYS A 139 -0.74 -11.49 -22.09
N VAL A 140 0.17 -11.58 -23.03
CA VAL A 140 1.61 -11.35 -22.86
C VAL A 140 2.04 -10.08 -23.55
N GLY A 141 3.20 -9.56 -23.20
CA GLY A 141 3.74 -8.35 -23.79
C GLY A 141 4.47 -7.50 -22.76
N THR A 142 4.67 -6.24 -23.10
CA THR A 142 5.40 -5.29 -22.26
C THR A 142 4.44 -4.36 -21.53
N VAL A 143 4.71 -4.14 -20.24
CA VAL A 143 3.92 -3.27 -19.38
C VAL A 143 4.85 -2.40 -18.53
N THR A 144 4.45 -1.17 -18.23
CA THR A 144 5.11 -0.28 -17.27
C THR A 144 4.14 0.08 -16.15
N PHE A 145 4.68 0.30 -14.97
CA PHE A 145 3.90 0.74 -13.82
C PHE A 145 4.28 2.17 -13.44
N THR A 146 3.29 2.95 -13.08
CA THR A 146 3.47 4.36 -12.72
C THR A 146 3.02 4.56 -11.28
N PHE A 147 3.85 5.20 -10.47
CA PHE A 147 3.44 5.76 -9.20
C PHE A 147 3.19 7.26 -9.38
N THR A 148 2.06 7.73 -8.89
CA THR A 148 1.69 9.15 -8.85
C THR A 148 1.68 9.57 -7.39
N ALA A 149 2.65 10.41 -6.99
CA ALA A 149 2.74 10.97 -5.65
C ALA A 149 1.83 12.20 -5.56
N ASP A 150 0.99 12.26 -4.53
CA ASP A 150 -0.03 13.31 -4.33
C ASP A 150 0.52 14.59 -3.67
N ASN A 151 1.80 14.61 -3.32
CA ASN A 151 2.49 15.74 -2.68
C ASN A 151 1.78 16.29 -1.42
N GLY A 152 0.87 15.49 -0.83
CA GLY A 152 0.08 15.85 0.35
C GLY A 152 -0.98 16.92 0.10
N THR A 153 -1.47 17.04 -1.13
CA THR A 153 -2.52 17.99 -1.53
C THR A 153 -3.65 17.26 -2.26
N GLU A 154 -4.81 17.89 -2.37
CA GLU A 154 -5.91 17.42 -3.21
C GLU A 154 -5.79 17.91 -4.67
N ASP A 155 -4.86 18.84 -4.91
CA ASP A 155 -4.61 19.37 -6.26
C ASP A 155 -3.71 18.41 -7.06
N THR A 156 -4.30 17.81 -8.09
CA THR A 156 -3.57 16.88 -8.96
C THR A 156 -2.60 17.56 -9.93
N ALA A 157 -2.56 18.89 -9.96
CA ALA A 157 -1.65 19.65 -10.82
C ALA A 157 -0.20 19.63 -10.30
N ASP A 158 0.00 19.42 -9.02
CA ASP A 158 1.32 19.30 -8.37
C ASP A 158 1.77 17.84 -8.17
N ASP A 159 1.00 16.86 -8.66
CA ASP A 159 1.35 15.45 -8.63
C ASP A 159 2.62 15.15 -9.42
N VAL A 160 3.51 14.37 -8.82
CA VAL A 160 4.75 13.94 -9.46
C VAL A 160 4.68 12.44 -9.80
N LYS A 161 5.04 12.10 -11.05
CA LYS A 161 4.93 10.73 -11.56
C LYS A 161 6.29 10.12 -11.83
N GLY A 162 6.46 8.87 -11.36
CA GLY A 162 7.58 8.02 -11.71
C GLY A 162 7.12 6.75 -12.40
N LYS A 163 7.92 6.26 -13.36
CA LYS A 163 7.63 5.03 -14.08
C LYS A 163 8.69 3.98 -13.81
N SER A 164 8.26 2.72 -13.72
CA SER A 164 9.16 1.59 -13.70
C SER A 164 9.90 1.44 -15.04
N LYS A 165 11.00 0.67 -15.03
CA LYS A 165 11.47 0.07 -16.27
C LYS A 165 10.37 -0.82 -16.86
N PRO A 166 10.39 -1.08 -18.19
CA PRO A 166 9.43 -1.98 -18.81
C PRO A 166 9.60 -3.41 -18.29
N TYR A 167 8.50 -4.02 -17.89
CA TYR A 167 8.43 -5.46 -17.57
C TYR A 167 7.90 -6.23 -18.78
N THR A 168 8.56 -7.34 -19.12
CA THR A 168 8.10 -8.25 -20.15
C THR A 168 7.36 -9.42 -19.52
N VAL A 169 6.07 -9.56 -19.80
CA VAL A 169 5.27 -10.71 -19.38
C VAL A 169 5.33 -11.76 -20.46
N THR A 170 5.74 -12.98 -20.10
CA THR A 170 5.86 -14.14 -21.01
C THR A 170 4.92 -15.25 -20.61
N ALA A 171 4.53 -16.11 -21.58
CA ALA A 171 3.70 -17.27 -21.31
C ALA A 171 4.40 -18.31 -20.42
N GLY A 172 5.73 -18.34 -20.42
CA GLY A 172 6.52 -19.42 -19.86
C GLY A 172 6.71 -20.56 -20.86
N ASP A 173 7.52 -21.56 -20.49
CA ASP A 173 7.94 -22.66 -21.40
C ASP A 173 7.02 -23.88 -21.34
N SER A 174 6.11 -23.93 -20.36
CA SER A 174 5.19 -25.06 -20.16
C SER A 174 3.82 -24.59 -19.69
N LEU A 175 2.82 -25.45 -19.88
CA LEU A 175 1.48 -25.22 -19.32
C LEU A 175 1.57 -25.14 -17.80
N ALA A 176 1.07 -24.08 -17.24
CA ALA A 176 1.10 -23.85 -15.81
C ALA A 176 -0.23 -23.25 -15.28
N LEU A 177 -0.51 -23.60 -14.05
CA LEU A 177 -1.54 -22.98 -13.21
C LEU A 177 -0.84 -22.55 -11.91
N VAL A 178 -0.90 -21.28 -11.57
CA VAL A 178 -0.21 -20.75 -10.41
C VAL A 178 -1.15 -19.91 -9.53
N ILE A 179 -0.95 -20.00 -8.25
CA ILE A 179 -1.60 -19.11 -7.27
C ILE A 179 -0.59 -18.00 -6.96
N PRO A 180 -0.84 -16.76 -7.42
CA PRO A 180 0.06 -15.66 -7.19
C PRO A 180 0.15 -15.32 -5.68
N GLY A 181 1.32 -14.89 -5.26
CA GLY A 181 1.49 -14.32 -3.94
C GLY A 181 1.87 -15.28 -2.82
N GLY A 182 2.03 -16.58 -3.07
CA GLY A 182 2.70 -17.58 -2.18
C GLY A 182 2.42 -17.55 -0.67
N ALA A 183 1.58 -16.66 -0.21
CA ALA A 183 1.32 -16.42 1.21
C ALA A 183 -0.10 -16.84 1.56
N SER A 184 -0.28 -17.21 2.81
CA SER A 184 -1.59 -17.51 3.38
C SER A 184 -2.52 -16.31 3.24
N ILE A 185 -3.75 -16.58 2.78
CA ILE A 185 -4.85 -15.63 2.89
C ILE A 185 -5.39 -15.75 4.32
N VAL A 186 -5.31 -14.67 5.08
CA VAL A 186 -5.90 -14.63 6.43
C VAL A 186 -7.30 -14.05 6.34
N THR A 187 -8.30 -14.83 6.74
CA THR A 187 -9.68 -14.36 6.89
C THR A 187 -10.16 -14.51 8.33
N ARG A 188 -11.21 -13.82 8.69
CA ARG A 188 -11.83 -13.94 10.01
C ARG A 188 -13.02 -14.89 9.95
N VAL A 189 -13.39 -15.46 11.10
CA VAL A 189 -14.62 -16.24 11.23
C VAL A 189 -15.82 -15.43 10.72
N ASN A 190 -16.71 -16.07 9.98
CA ASN A 190 -17.86 -15.45 9.33
C ASN A 190 -17.52 -14.40 8.26
N GLN A 191 -16.33 -14.49 7.68
CA GLN A 191 -15.98 -13.70 6.52
C GLN A 191 -15.60 -14.64 5.35
N PRO A 192 -16.05 -14.38 4.13
CA PRO A 192 -15.65 -15.16 2.96
C PRO A 192 -14.18 -14.95 2.64
N ALA A 193 -13.55 -15.93 2.01
CA ALA A 193 -12.22 -15.83 1.44
C ALA A 193 -12.29 -15.92 -0.09
N THR A 194 -11.45 -15.17 -0.78
CA THR A 194 -11.31 -15.28 -2.23
C THR A 194 -9.94 -15.81 -2.59
N VAL A 195 -9.90 -16.94 -3.25
CA VAL A 195 -8.68 -17.52 -3.83
C VAL A 195 -8.56 -17.07 -5.28
N LEU A 196 -7.43 -16.48 -5.63
CA LEU A 196 -7.09 -16.07 -6.99
C LEU A 196 -6.07 -17.03 -7.57
N TRP A 197 -6.13 -17.26 -8.88
CA TRP A 197 -5.09 -17.96 -9.61
C TRP A 197 -4.84 -17.32 -10.98
N SER A 198 -3.73 -17.67 -11.60
CA SER A 198 -3.45 -17.36 -12.99
C SER A 198 -3.05 -18.63 -13.74
N SER A 199 -3.34 -18.67 -15.02
CA SER A 199 -2.98 -19.77 -15.90
C SER A 199 -2.52 -19.20 -17.24
N ASN A 200 -1.52 -19.85 -17.83
CA ASN A 200 -1.11 -19.58 -19.22
C ASN A 200 -1.82 -20.47 -20.24
N ALA A 201 -2.81 -21.26 -19.82
CA ALA A 201 -3.47 -22.26 -20.65
C ALA A 201 -4.06 -21.68 -21.95
N ALA A 202 -4.66 -20.50 -21.89
CA ALA A 202 -5.22 -19.84 -23.09
C ALA A 202 -4.15 -19.49 -24.14
N LEU A 203 -2.91 -19.24 -23.71
CA LEU A 203 -1.77 -18.93 -24.59
C LEU A 203 -1.03 -20.16 -25.05
N MET A 204 -0.86 -21.15 -24.16
CA MET A 204 -0.10 -22.37 -24.44
C MET A 204 -0.90 -23.41 -25.24
N ALA A 205 -2.21 -23.40 -25.15
CA ALA A 205 -3.11 -24.31 -25.87
C ALA A 205 -4.32 -23.57 -26.46
N PRO A 206 -4.12 -22.69 -27.46
CA PRO A 206 -5.19 -21.91 -28.05
C PRO A 206 -6.32 -22.81 -28.58
N GLY A 207 -7.56 -22.42 -28.30
CA GLY A 207 -8.74 -23.16 -28.76
C GLY A 207 -9.15 -24.35 -27.89
N LYS A 208 -8.38 -24.73 -26.85
CA LYS A 208 -8.82 -25.68 -25.83
C LYS A 208 -9.58 -24.99 -24.74
N GLU A 209 -10.59 -25.68 -24.22
CA GLU A 209 -11.30 -25.24 -23.02
C GLU A 209 -10.72 -25.92 -21.79
N PHE A 210 -10.43 -25.12 -20.75
CA PHE A 210 -9.94 -25.61 -19.48
C PHE A 210 -10.97 -25.29 -18.40
N ASN A 211 -11.30 -26.31 -17.60
CA ASN A 211 -12.06 -26.11 -16.37
C ASN A 211 -11.11 -26.33 -15.19
N TYR A 212 -11.28 -25.56 -14.16
CA TYR A 212 -10.46 -25.64 -12.95
C TYR A 212 -11.25 -26.28 -11.83
N GLN A 213 -10.59 -27.16 -11.08
CA GLN A 213 -11.10 -27.67 -9.82
C GLN A 213 -10.23 -27.14 -8.69
N ILE A 214 -10.85 -26.65 -7.65
CA ILE A 214 -10.22 -26.11 -6.47
C ILE A 214 -10.69 -26.94 -5.27
N ASP A 215 -9.79 -27.69 -4.70
CA ASP A 215 -10.04 -28.53 -3.52
C ASP A 215 -9.50 -27.83 -2.27
N LEU A 216 -10.35 -27.72 -1.27
CA LEU A 216 -10.01 -27.17 0.04
C LEU A 216 -9.71 -28.31 1.00
N TYR A 217 -8.54 -28.27 1.64
CA TYR A 217 -8.14 -29.23 2.67
C TYR A 217 -7.91 -28.49 3.99
N GLU A 218 -8.32 -29.12 5.08
CA GLU A 218 -8.02 -28.65 6.42
C GLU A 218 -6.61 -29.08 6.83
N GLY A 219 -5.79 -28.14 7.28
CA GLY A 219 -4.43 -28.39 7.74
C GLY A 219 -3.37 -27.55 7.03
N ASN A 220 -2.12 -27.78 7.41
CA ASN A 220 -0.97 -27.14 6.78
C ASN A 220 -0.12 -28.21 6.09
N TYR A 221 -0.12 -28.23 4.79
CA TYR A 221 0.55 -29.23 3.95
C TYR A 221 1.67 -28.59 3.15
N ALA A 222 2.85 -29.19 3.19
CA ALA A 222 4.05 -28.63 2.54
C ALA A 222 4.03 -28.76 1.02
N ASN A 223 3.31 -29.76 0.48
CA ASN A 223 3.25 -30.02 -0.96
C ASN A 223 2.06 -30.95 -1.29
N GLU A 224 1.80 -31.12 -2.59
CA GLU A 224 0.72 -31.95 -3.11
C GLU A 224 0.82 -33.43 -2.68
N ALA A 225 2.02 -33.99 -2.55
CA ALA A 225 2.21 -35.36 -2.12
C ALA A 225 1.65 -35.64 -0.72
N ALA A 226 1.66 -34.65 0.15
CA ALA A 226 1.08 -34.72 1.50
C ALA A 226 -0.47 -34.76 1.49
N LEU A 227 -1.12 -34.44 0.39
CA LEU A 227 -2.58 -34.52 0.21
C LEU A 227 -3.05 -35.89 -0.27
N SER A 228 -2.12 -36.80 -0.60
CA SER A 228 -2.45 -38.13 -1.14
C SER A 228 -3.27 -38.93 -0.13
N GLY A 229 -4.46 -39.37 -0.56
CA GLY A 229 -5.41 -40.12 0.26
C GLY A 229 -6.30 -39.28 1.18
N LEU A 230 -6.08 -37.97 1.24
CA LEU A 230 -6.97 -37.07 1.96
C LEU A 230 -8.23 -36.76 1.14
N LYS A 231 -9.31 -36.49 1.81
CA LYS A 231 -10.53 -35.97 1.18
C LYS A 231 -10.61 -34.47 1.38
N PRO A 232 -10.91 -33.69 0.34
CA PRO A 232 -11.16 -32.28 0.49
C PRO A 232 -12.41 -32.04 1.35
N VAL A 233 -12.37 -31.01 2.16
CA VAL A 233 -13.53 -30.55 2.95
C VAL A 233 -14.55 -29.81 2.08
N ALA A 234 -14.09 -29.22 0.98
CA ALA A 234 -14.94 -28.64 -0.06
C ALA A 234 -14.23 -28.69 -1.43
N THR A 235 -15.01 -28.80 -2.49
CA THR A 235 -14.54 -28.76 -3.88
C THR A 235 -15.35 -27.74 -4.65
N TYR A 236 -14.66 -26.89 -5.38
CA TYR A 236 -15.24 -25.88 -6.25
C TYR A 236 -14.81 -26.12 -7.68
N THR A 237 -15.67 -25.78 -8.62
CA THR A 237 -15.34 -25.83 -10.06
C THR A 237 -15.48 -24.43 -10.65
N ALA A 238 -14.56 -24.09 -11.52
CA ALA A 238 -14.57 -22.83 -12.26
C ALA A 238 -14.31 -23.06 -13.74
N GLY A 239 -15.06 -22.36 -14.61
CA GLY A 239 -14.85 -22.42 -16.06
C GLY A 239 -13.62 -21.64 -16.51
N LYS A 240 -13.30 -21.78 -17.78
CA LYS A 240 -12.10 -21.22 -18.44
C LYS A 240 -11.86 -19.73 -18.27
N ASP A 241 -12.94 -18.95 -18.09
CA ASP A 241 -12.87 -17.49 -17.97
C ASP A 241 -12.82 -17.00 -16.52
N LYS A 242 -12.69 -17.94 -15.58
CA LYS A 242 -12.59 -17.64 -14.16
C LYS A 242 -11.15 -17.76 -13.68
N ASN A 243 -10.75 -16.82 -12.87
CA ASN A 243 -9.45 -16.78 -12.22
C ASN A 243 -9.56 -16.61 -10.69
N SER A 244 -10.76 -16.83 -10.18
CA SER A 244 -11.03 -16.73 -8.75
C SER A 244 -12.18 -17.64 -8.33
N VAL A 245 -12.14 -18.05 -7.07
CA VAL A 245 -13.26 -18.68 -6.37
C VAL A 245 -13.45 -18.00 -5.03
N ARG A 246 -14.71 -17.77 -4.69
CA ARG A 246 -15.11 -17.30 -3.36
C ARG A 246 -15.47 -18.52 -2.52
N ILE A 247 -14.78 -18.67 -1.40
CA ILE A 247 -15.11 -19.65 -0.35
C ILE A 247 -16.06 -18.96 0.59
N GLU A 248 -17.28 -19.50 0.69
CA GLU A 248 -18.33 -18.89 1.49
C GLU A 248 -18.07 -19.04 2.99
N GLU A 249 -18.60 -18.12 3.76
CA GLU A 249 -18.39 -18.03 5.20
C GLU A 249 -18.86 -19.27 5.98
N ASN A 250 -19.95 -19.91 5.52
CA ASN A 250 -20.50 -21.12 6.16
C ASN A 250 -19.52 -22.30 6.09
N VAL A 251 -18.82 -22.47 4.97
CA VAL A 251 -17.80 -23.54 4.84
C VAL A 251 -16.65 -23.31 5.81
N LEU A 252 -16.20 -22.06 5.92
CA LEU A 252 -15.10 -21.71 6.84
C LEU A 252 -15.52 -21.77 8.31
N SER A 253 -16.79 -21.50 8.64
CA SER A 253 -17.30 -21.60 10.01
C SER A 253 -17.49 -23.06 10.47
N GLU A 254 -17.87 -23.97 9.58
CA GLU A 254 -17.97 -25.40 9.88
C GLU A 254 -16.59 -26.00 10.19
N LEU A 255 -15.53 -25.57 9.51
CA LEU A 255 -14.16 -25.99 9.77
C LEU A 255 -13.64 -25.54 11.14
N SER A 256 -14.05 -24.35 11.59
CA SER A 256 -13.62 -23.81 12.89
C SER A 256 -14.33 -24.46 14.09
N ASN A 257 -15.50 -25.06 13.88
CA ASN A 257 -16.29 -25.69 14.93
C ASN A 257 -15.96 -27.19 15.18
N GLY A 258 -15.16 -27.79 14.32
CA GLY A 258 -14.75 -29.20 14.41
C GLY A 258 -13.55 -29.45 15.32
N ASN A 259 -12.91 -28.42 15.87
CA ASN A 259 -11.76 -28.50 16.77
C ASN A 259 -12.19 -28.17 18.21
N THR A 260 -12.94 -29.07 18.85
CA THR A 260 -13.09 -29.12 20.30
C THR A 260 -12.45 -30.41 20.85
#